data_0253e6412aadecfd04a761f295845128
#
_entry.id   0253e6412aadecfd04a761f295845128
#
_cell.length_a   1.000
_cell.length_b   1.000
_cell.length_c   1.000
_cell.angle_alpha   90.00
_cell.angle_beta   90.00
_cell.angle_gamma   90.00
#
_symmetry.space_group_name_H-M   'P 1'
#
loop_
_entity.id
_entity.type
_entity.pdbx_description
1 polymer ?
#
loop_
_entity_poly.entity_id
_entity_poly.type
_entity_poly.pdbx_seq_one_letter_code
_entity_poly.pdbx_strand_id
1 'polypeptide(L)'
;MRKVVIIGSLLVVTAWLLIMPGVVGIYLRDSVPDWLSEWSTPEEAGYKPGWFQSELHWQPEPALELRLRARHFPPLRAGWLALTGTLELPLSTQPAELRGHVGLAGGWHLHVRADDFRPLINGNIEARGLSLNVSQTGGQPQTMILRADELTLQPHRPALTDVRMRGLQRPVEDGMVRAGLEIELSDQQLGEAGLRLQAGPMDPDQLAFLFQGLGQLADSTPGSMSEGMAMMTVVGAWQEMAAGGLVIELEHLQLGDDTRFRGRWIAGQAQPVLVGSGQIDGLAAWLQRLLPGVPAGTDEARQTITAWLADLGRLEAEQSQFRFSYPPESDPPRPSR
;
A
#
# COMPACT_ATOMS: atom_id res chain seq x y z
N MET A 1 -4.21 34.05 47.27
CA MET A 1 -4.99 33.40 46.22
C MET A 1 -4.13 32.84 45.07
N ARG A 2 -3.23 33.61 44.41
CA ARG A 2 -2.43 33.06 43.29
C ARG A 2 -1.63 31.79 43.61
N LYS A 3 -0.98 31.70 44.78
CA LYS A 3 -0.20 30.51 45.16
C LYS A 3 -1.07 29.22 45.36
N VAL A 4 -2.27 29.38 45.85
CA VAL A 4 -3.21 28.25 46.05
C VAL A 4 -3.73 27.73 44.68
N VAL A 5 -4.00 28.64 43.76
CA VAL A 5 -4.42 28.26 42.40
C VAL A 5 -3.28 27.53 41.66
N ILE A 6 -2.05 27.99 41.79
CA ILE A 6 -0.87 27.35 41.13
C ILE A 6 -0.65 25.98 41.73
N ILE A 7 -0.70 25.82 43.05
CA ILE A 7 -0.54 24.51 43.73
C ILE A 7 -1.68 23.55 43.33
N GLY A 8 -2.92 24.03 43.33
CA GLY A 8 -4.08 23.28 42.92
C GLY A 8 -3.98 22.81 41.45
N SER A 9 -3.58 23.69 40.53
CA SER A 9 -3.38 23.36 39.14
C SER A 9 -2.24 22.35 38.97
N LEU A 10 -1.15 22.50 39.70
CA LEU A 10 -0.03 21.56 39.67
C LEU A 10 -0.44 20.16 40.13
N LEU A 11 -1.22 20.06 41.21
CA LEU A 11 -1.74 18.80 41.72
C LEU A 11 -2.68 18.12 40.72
N VAL A 12 -3.57 18.86 40.06
CA VAL A 12 -4.47 18.33 39.05
C VAL A 12 -3.69 17.81 37.85
N VAL A 13 -2.71 18.58 37.36
CA VAL A 13 -1.84 18.15 36.27
C VAL A 13 -1.03 16.91 36.63
N THR A 14 -0.48 16.87 37.86
CA THR A 14 0.28 15.71 38.33
C THR A 14 -0.61 14.46 38.46
N ALA A 15 -1.81 14.61 39.04
CA ALA A 15 -2.78 13.53 39.12
C ALA A 15 -3.19 13.02 37.74
N TRP A 16 -3.46 13.91 36.79
CA TRP A 16 -3.74 13.58 35.40
C TRP A 16 -2.60 12.79 34.76
N LEU A 17 -1.34 13.26 34.89
CA LEU A 17 -0.16 12.60 34.35
C LEU A 17 0.11 11.21 34.96
N LEU A 18 -0.35 10.94 36.17
CA LEU A 18 -0.23 9.64 36.83
C LEU A 18 -1.39 8.70 36.50
N ILE A 19 -2.60 9.21 36.35
CA ILE A 19 -3.81 8.40 36.15
C ILE A 19 -3.96 7.98 34.68
N MET A 20 -3.71 8.90 33.72
CA MET A 20 -3.94 8.64 32.31
C MET A 20 -3.14 7.44 31.74
N PRO A 21 -1.86 7.24 32.08
CA PRO A 21 -1.15 6.05 31.64
C PRO A 21 -1.82 4.75 32.09
N GLY A 22 -2.34 4.74 33.33
CA GLY A 22 -3.07 3.58 33.84
C GLY A 22 -4.39 3.33 33.11
N VAL A 23 -5.15 4.37 32.78
CA VAL A 23 -6.39 4.24 32.00
C VAL A 23 -6.09 3.65 30.63
N VAL A 24 -5.06 4.14 29.94
CA VAL A 24 -4.61 3.58 28.66
C VAL A 24 -4.16 2.13 28.83
N GLY A 25 -3.39 1.83 29.87
CA GLY A 25 -2.95 0.46 30.17
C GLY A 25 -4.11 -0.51 30.42
N ILE A 26 -5.15 -0.08 31.15
CA ILE A 26 -6.37 -0.86 31.36
C ILE A 26 -7.10 -1.10 30.05
N TYR A 27 -7.30 -0.05 29.25
CA TYR A 27 -7.95 -0.17 27.93
C TYR A 27 -7.22 -1.15 27.02
N LEU A 28 -5.89 -1.03 26.91
CA LEU A 28 -5.09 -1.95 26.11
C LEU A 28 -5.12 -3.39 26.67
N ARG A 29 -5.15 -3.56 28.01
CA ARG A 29 -5.25 -4.87 28.64
C ARG A 29 -6.53 -5.59 28.24
N ASP A 30 -7.63 -4.86 28.12
CA ASP A 30 -8.93 -5.44 27.84
C ASP A 30 -9.15 -5.58 26.30
N SER A 31 -8.62 -4.68 25.47
CA SER A 31 -8.84 -4.66 24.02
C SER A 31 -7.83 -5.48 23.20
N VAL A 32 -6.56 -5.53 23.62
CA VAL A 32 -5.50 -6.21 22.85
C VAL A 32 -5.67 -7.72 22.80
N PRO A 33 -6.02 -8.44 23.87
CA PRO A 33 -6.26 -9.87 23.82
C PRO A 33 -7.44 -10.23 22.89
N ASP A 34 -8.52 -9.46 22.92
CA ASP A 34 -9.69 -9.70 22.06
C ASP A 34 -9.29 -9.54 20.57
N TRP A 35 -8.60 -8.46 20.25
CA TRP A 35 -8.09 -8.22 18.90
C TRP A 35 -7.07 -9.29 18.44
N LEU A 36 -6.16 -9.72 19.32
CA LEU A 36 -5.20 -10.78 19.01
C LEU A 36 -5.88 -12.13 18.78
N SER A 37 -6.96 -12.43 19.50
CA SER A 37 -7.68 -13.70 19.35
C SER A 37 -8.34 -13.87 18.00
N GLU A 38 -8.58 -12.77 17.27
CA GLU A 38 -9.08 -12.79 15.90
C GLU A 38 -8.00 -13.19 14.87
N TRP A 39 -6.71 -13.00 15.20
CA TRP A 39 -5.60 -13.12 14.25
C TRP A 39 -4.57 -14.19 14.64
N SER A 40 -4.60 -14.68 15.87
CA SER A 40 -3.58 -15.60 16.38
C SER A 40 -4.10 -16.47 17.53
N THR A 41 -3.46 -17.62 17.73
CA THR A 41 -3.70 -18.46 18.90
C THR A 41 -3.02 -17.87 20.14
N PRO A 42 -3.47 -18.18 21.38
CA PRO A 42 -2.82 -17.73 22.61
C PRO A 42 -1.36 -18.18 22.76
N GLU A 43 -0.95 -19.21 22.04
CA GLU A 43 0.42 -19.72 22.02
C GLU A 43 1.35 -18.86 21.16
N GLU A 44 0.79 -18.21 20.12
CA GLU A 44 1.51 -17.35 19.17
C GLU A 44 1.64 -15.91 19.66
N ALA A 45 0.78 -15.48 20.57
CA ALA A 45 0.75 -14.11 21.06
C ALA A 45 0.86 -14.02 22.58
N GLY A 46 1.85 -13.30 23.06
CA GLY A 46 2.03 -12.95 24.46
C GLY A 46 1.84 -11.46 24.70
N TYR A 47 0.86 -11.08 25.53
CA TYR A 47 0.67 -9.69 25.93
C TYR A 47 0.93 -9.53 27.43
N LYS A 48 1.80 -8.57 27.77
CA LYS A 48 2.11 -8.20 29.16
C LYS A 48 1.62 -6.78 29.43
N PRO A 49 0.45 -6.62 30.07
CA PRO A 49 -0.05 -5.30 30.44
C PRO A 49 0.80 -4.68 31.56
N GLY A 50 0.96 -3.36 31.50
CA GLY A 50 1.61 -2.59 32.55
C GLY A 50 1.00 -1.21 32.67
N TRP A 51 1.28 -0.50 33.77
CA TRP A 51 0.70 0.82 34.06
C TRP A 51 1.23 1.90 33.10
N PHE A 52 2.53 1.96 32.89
CA PHE A 52 3.18 2.96 32.03
C PHE A 52 3.66 2.40 30.70
N GLN A 53 3.73 1.08 30.59
CA GLN A 53 4.25 0.39 29.43
C GLN A 53 3.63 -1.00 29.34
N SER A 54 3.23 -1.40 28.14
CA SER A 54 2.83 -2.76 27.82
C SER A 54 3.77 -3.35 26.78
N GLU A 55 3.89 -4.66 26.76
CA GLU A 55 4.72 -5.39 25.80
C GLU A 55 3.85 -6.43 25.09
N LEU A 56 3.99 -6.48 23.74
CA LEU A 56 3.39 -7.47 22.89
C LEU A 56 4.51 -8.24 22.21
N HIS A 57 4.42 -9.55 22.28
CA HIS A 57 5.21 -10.50 21.51
C HIS A 57 4.26 -11.35 20.68
N TRP A 58 4.46 -11.41 19.37
CA TRP A 58 3.62 -12.16 18.47
C TRP A 58 4.50 -12.90 17.46
N GLN A 59 4.34 -14.21 17.37
CA GLN A 59 5.14 -15.10 16.57
C GLN A 59 4.24 -16.15 15.90
N PRO A 60 3.53 -15.77 14.80
CA PRO A 60 2.63 -16.69 14.09
C PRO A 60 3.40 -17.80 13.37
N GLU A 61 4.65 -17.53 13.01
CA GLU A 61 5.54 -18.47 12.35
C GLU A 61 6.95 -18.37 12.95
N PRO A 62 7.77 -19.43 12.91
CA PRO A 62 9.13 -19.40 13.49
C PRO A 62 10.05 -18.33 12.92
N ALA A 63 9.80 -17.89 11.70
CA ALA A 63 10.61 -16.90 10.99
C ALA A 63 10.01 -15.49 11.01
N LEU A 64 8.80 -15.31 11.56
CA LEU A 64 8.11 -14.02 11.67
C LEU A 64 7.87 -13.69 13.13
N GLU A 65 8.62 -12.75 13.69
CA GLU A 65 8.49 -12.33 15.09
C GLU A 65 8.29 -10.82 15.20
N LEU A 66 7.20 -10.42 15.86
CA LEU A 66 6.90 -9.03 16.19
C LEU A 66 7.06 -8.81 17.69
N ARG A 67 7.94 -7.90 18.07
CA ARG A 67 8.10 -7.42 19.44
C ARG A 67 7.73 -5.96 19.50
N LEU A 68 6.65 -5.63 20.20
CA LEU A 68 6.19 -4.26 20.38
C LEU A 68 6.24 -3.87 21.86
N ARG A 69 6.63 -2.63 22.08
CA ARG A 69 6.58 -1.94 23.36
C ARG A 69 5.72 -0.69 23.23
N ALA A 70 4.63 -0.66 23.94
CA ALA A 70 3.71 0.46 23.99
C ALA A 70 3.94 1.27 25.28
N ARG A 71 4.36 2.52 25.16
CA ARG A 71 4.48 3.46 26.29
C ARG A 71 3.21 4.28 26.38
N HIS A 72 2.55 4.22 27.54
CA HIS A 72 1.30 4.89 27.85
C HIS A 72 1.51 6.32 28.38
N PHE A 73 2.73 6.78 28.45
CA PHE A 73 3.04 8.11 28.96
C PHE A 73 3.17 9.08 27.78
N PRO A 74 2.41 10.18 27.78
CA PRO A 74 2.59 11.18 26.76
C PRO A 74 3.85 12.00 27.05
N PRO A 75 4.90 11.93 26.25
CA PRO A 75 5.64 13.17 26.04
C PRO A 75 4.64 14.12 25.38
N LEU A 76 4.42 15.30 25.93
CA LEU A 76 3.44 16.32 25.52
C LEU A 76 3.42 16.62 23.98
N ARG A 77 4.39 16.14 23.24
CA ARG A 77 4.52 16.27 21.78
C ARG A 77 4.13 15.04 20.96
N ALA A 78 4.07 13.84 21.56
CA ALA A 78 3.90 12.57 20.80
C ALA A 78 2.52 11.91 20.98
N GLY A 79 1.61 12.50 21.75
CA GLY A 79 0.29 11.92 21.97
C GLY A 79 0.20 10.98 23.18
N TRP A 80 -0.84 10.14 23.25
CA TRP A 80 -1.09 9.32 24.45
C TRP A 80 -0.39 7.96 24.42
N LEU A 81 -0.04 7.46 23.25
CA LEU A 81 0.57 6.16 23.06
C LEU A 81 1.75 6.29 22.10
N ALA A 82 2.91 5.84 22.55
CA ALA A 82 4.08 5.70 21.69
C ALA A 82 4.42 4.22 21.55
N LEU A 83 4.53 3.75 20.31
CA LEU A 83 4.88 2.38 19.96
C LEU A 83 6.33 2.36 19.47
N THR A 84 7.09 1.39 19.95
CA THR A 84 8.43 1.07 19.43
C THR A 84 8.56 -0.44 19.38
N GLY A 85 9.22 -0.97 18.39
CA GLY A 85 9.40 -2.40 18.30
C GLY A 85 10.29 -2.82 17.15
N THR A 86 10.40 -4.12 17.01
CA THR A 86 11.12 -4.80 15.95
C THR A 86 10.24 -5.85 15.33
N LEU A 87 10.34 -6.00 14.02
CA LEU A 87 9.71 -7.04 13.24
C LEU A 87 10.82 -7.87 12.58
N GLU A 88 10.99 -9.10 13.02
CA GLU A 88 11.86 -10.06 12.34
C GLU A 88 11.10 -10.60 11.14
N LEU A 89 11.65 -10.37 9.95
CA LEU A 89 11.07 -10.79 8.70
C LEU A 89 11.86 -12.00 8.17
N PRO A 90 11.18 -13.00 7.60
CA PRO A 90 11.85 -14.11 6.95
C PRO A 90 12.83 -13.60 5.89
N LEU A 91 14.02 -14.18 5.82
CA LEU A 91 15.09 -13.84 4.87
C LEU A 91 15.65 -12.39 4.98
N SER A 92 15.22 -11.59 5.94
CA SER A 92 15.87 -10.32 6.23
C SER A 92 17.14 -10.54 7.06
N THR A 93 18.20 -9.80 6.76
CA THR A 93 19.47 -9.87 7.51
C THR A 93 19.39 -9.11 8.83
N GLN A 94 18.46 -8.18 8.95
CA GLN A 94 18.23 -7.36 10.13
C GLN A 94 16.72 -7.20 10.39
N PRO A 95 16.30 -7.14 11.66
CA PRO A 95 14.91 -6.87 11.99
C PRO A 95 14.51 -5.47 11.52
N ALA A 96 13.29 -5.35 11.01
CA ALA A 96 12.71 -4.06 10.69
C ALA A 96 12.39 -3.29 11.99
N GLU A 97 12.72 -2.00 12.01
CA GLU A 97 12.34 -1.12 13.10
C GLU A 97 10.90 -0.61 12.93
N LEU A 98 10.15 -0.62 14.02
CA LEU A 98 8.79 -0.13 14.07
C LEU A 98 8.66 0.99 15.08
N ARG A 99 8.08 2.13 14.67
CA ARG A 99 7.78 3.28 15.53
C ARG A 99 6.39 3.80 15.20
N GLY A 100 5.63 4.11 16.23
CA GLY A 100 4.29 4.66 16.04
C GLY A 100 3.87 5.55 17.20
N HIS A 101 2.82 6.30 16.98
CA HIS A 101 2.17 7.07 18.03
C HIS A 101 0.69 7.30 17.72
N VAL A 102 -0.08 7.50 18.77
CA VAL A 102 -1.49 7.92 18.69
C VAL A 102 -1.59 9.30 19.32
N GLY A 103 -2.06 10.27 18.54
CA GLY A 103 -2.19 11.66 18.95
C GLY A 103 -3.43 11.92 19.82
N LEU A 104 -3.43 13.05 20.54
CA LEU A 104 -4.53 13.47 21.41
C LEU A 104 -5.86 13.69 20.68
N ALA A 105 -5.82 14.02 19.39
CA ALA A 105 -7.00 14.23 18.54
C ALA A 105 -7.45 12.96 17.79
N GLY A 106 -6.99 11.76 18.21
CA GLY A 106 -7.36 10.48 17.57
C GLY A 106 -6.59 10.17 16.30
N GLY A 107 -5.67 11.04 15.85
CA GLY A 107 -4.79 10.72 14.73
C GLY A 107 -3.71 9.72 15.15
N TRP A 108 -3.25 8.90 14.22
CA TRP A 108 -2.18 7.94 14.47
C TRP A 108 -1.17 7.94 13.31
N HIS A 109 0.03 7.52 13.64
CA HIS A 109 1.13 7.38 12.68
C HIS A 109 1.91 6.11 13.02
N LEU A 110 2.23 5.34 11.99
CA LEU A 110 3.08 4.16 12.06
C LEU A 110 4.19 4.30 11.02
N HIS A 111 5.42 4.07 11.45
CA HIS A 111 6.60 4.03 10.60
C HIS A 111 7.30 2.69 10.79
N VAL A 112 7.55 2.00 9.68
CA VAL A 112 8.33 0.76 9.64
C VAL A 112 9.51 0.99 8.72
N ARG A 113 10.69 0.58 9.12
CA ARG A 113 11.92 0.67 8.34
C ARG A 113 12.64 -0.67 8.32
N ALA A 114 12.99 -1.14 7.13
CA ALA A 114 13.82 -2.29 6.91
C ALA A 114 14.96 -1.92 5.96
N ASP A 115 16.20 -2.15 6.37
CA ASP A 115 17.35 -1.82 5.52
C ASP A 115 17.51 -2.81 4.37
N ASP A 116 17.09 -4.07 4.57
CA ASP A 116 17.09 -5.12 3.57
C ASP A 116 15.79 -5.94 3.72
N PHE A 117 15.05 -6.12 2.64
CA PHE A 117 13.78 -6.83 2.62
C PHE A 117 13.67 -7.75 1.41
N ARG A 118 13.38 -9.02 1.67
CA ARG A 118 13.15 -10.06 0.65
C ARG A 118 11.86 -10.79 0.98
N PRO A 119 10.77 -10.61 0.21
CA PRO A 119 9.55 -11.33 0.46
C PRO A 119 9.69 -12.82 0.12
N LEU A 120 9.08 -13.68 0.94
CA LEU A 120 9.11 -15.16 0.78
C LEU A 120 8.43 -15.64 -0.51
N ILE A 121 7.44 -14.90 -0.99
CA ILE A 121 6.48 -15.36 -2.00
C ILE A 121 7.09 -15.45 -3.41
N ASN A 122 8.12 -14.63 -3.70
CA ASN A 122 8.88 -14.70 -4.95
C ASN A 122 10.30 -14.26 -4.67
N GLY A 123 11.19 -15.17 -4.31
CA GLY A 123 12.58 -14.89 -3.92
C GLY A 123 13.44 -14.07 -4.89
N ASN A 124 12.81 -13.47 -5.89
CA ASN A 124 13.44 -12.60 -6.89
C ASN A 124 13.28 -11.10 -6.60
N ILE A 125 12.41 -10.73 -5.66
CA ILE A 125 12.22 -9.33 -5.31
C ILE A 125 13.12 -9.00 -4.12
N GLU A 126 13.93 -7.97 -4.26
CA GLU A 126 14.77 -7.42 -3.18
C GLU A 126 14.53 -5.92 -3.09
N ALA A 127 14.34 -5.42 -1.88
CA ALA A 127 14.25 -3.99 -1.61
C ALA A 127 15.29 -3.57 -0.58
N ARG A 128 15.96 -2.43 -0.81
CA ARG A 128 16.89 -1.81 0.12
C ARG A 128 16.38 -0.45 0.55
N GLY A 129 16.65 -0.08 1.80
CA GLY A 129 16.19 1.17 2.38
C GLY A 129 14.66 1.28 2.40
N LEU A 130 13.96 0.14 2.61
CA LEU A 130 12.50 0.10 2.62
C LEU A 130 11.96 0.86 3.83
N SER A 131 11.03 1.77 3.61
CA SER A 131 10.29 2.45 4.66
C SER A 131 8.81 2.52 4.32
N LEU A 132 7.96 2.21 5.30
CA LEU A 132 6.52 2.32 5.23
C LEU A 132 6.05 3.34 6.27
N ASN A 133 5.32 4.35 5.83
CA ASN A 133 4.65 5.31 6.69
C ASN A 133 3.15 5.20 6.47
N VAL A 134 2.42 4.90 7.51
CA VAL A 134 0.95 4.90 7.50
C VAL A 134 0.47 5.92 8.52
N SER A 135 -0.42 6.78 8.14
CA SER A 135 -0.94 7.81 9.03
C SER A 135 -2.39 8.18 8.73
N GLN A 136 -3.09 8.52 9.80
CA GLN A 136 -4.41 9.11 9.74
C GLN A 136 -4.46 10.23 10.77
N THR A 137 -4.85 11.41 10.35
CA THR A 137 -5.13 12.55 11.24
C THR A 137 -6.63 12.73 11.31
N GLY A 138 -7.19 13.07 12.47
CA GLY A 138 -8.64 13.20 12.64
C GLY A 138 -9.29 14.01 11.52
N GLY A 139 -10.25 13.41 10.81
CA GLY A 139 -10.94 14.00 9.67
C GLY A 139 -10.14 14.12 8.37
N GLN A 140 -8.87 13.72 8.34
CA GLN A 140 -8.03 13.70 7.15
C GLN A 140 -8.05 12.31 6.47
N PRO A 141 -7.72 12.24 5.18
CA PRO A 141 -7.56 10.96 4.48
C PRO A 141 -6.49 10.10 5.14
N GLN A 142 -6.72 8.80 5.20
CA GLN A 142 -5.66 7.86 5.52
C GLN A 142 -4.60 7.88 4.41
N THR A 143 -3.36 7.98 4.79
CA THR A 143 -2.23 8.03 3.86
C THR A 143 -1.25 6.90 4.17
N MET A 144 -0.86 6.17 3.14
CA MET A 144 0.21 5.16 3.18
C MET A 144 1.30 5.60 2.20
N ILE A 145 2.55 5.65 2.66
CA ILE A 145 3.69 5.97 1.81
C ILE A 145 4.73 4.87 2.01
N LEU A 146 4.98 4.11 0.95
CA LEU A 146 6.08 3.17 0.86
C LEU A 146 7.20 3.82 0.06
N ARG A 147 8.44 3.68 0.52
CA ARG A 147 9.65 4.11 -0.19
C ARG A 147 10.67 2.99 -0.16
N ALA A 148 11.43 2.85 -1.24
CA ALA A 148 12.63 2.04 -1.28
C ALA A 148 13.71 2.80 -2.04
N ASP A 149 14.94 2.78 -1.52
CA ASP A 149 16.08 3.40 -2.19
C ASP A 149 16.43 2.61 -3.45
N GLU A 150 16.34 1.27 -3.36
CA GLU A 150 16.53 0.35 -4.48
C GLU A 150 15.47 -0.76 -4.44
N LEU A 151 14.94 -1.14 -5.59
CA LEU A 151 14.01 -2.25 -5.77
C LEU A 151 14.45 -3.10 -6.97
N THR A 152 14.84 -4.33 -6.70
CA THR A 152 15.15 -5.33 -7.72
C THR A 152 13.94 -6.24 -7.90
N LEU A 153 13.33 -6.21 -9.09
CA LEU A 153 12.18 -7.06 -9.42
C LEU A 153 12.60 -8.42 -9.99
N GLN A 154 13.81 -8.50 -10.53
CA GLN A 154 14.37 -9.70 -11.14
C GLN A 154 15.88 -9.73 -10.91
N PRO A 155 16.47 -10.89 -10.49
CA PRO A 155 17.88 -10.98 -10.06
C PRO A 155 18.91 -10.57 -11.11
N HIS A 156 18.55 -10.58 -12.39
CA HIS A 156 19.47 -10.31 -13.51
C HIS A 156 19.25 -8.94 -14.14
N ARG A 157 18.37 -8.12 -13.56
CA ARG A 157 18.09 -6.79 -14.08
C ARG A 157 18.58 -5.71 -13.11
N PRO A 158 19.00 -4.55 -13.61
CA PRO A 158 19.35 -3.42 -12.75
C PRO A 158 18.18 -3.07 -11.82
N ALA A 159 18.52 -2.63 -10.62
CA ALA A 159 17.52 -2.16 -9.67
C ALA A 159 16.85 -0.86 -10.15
N LEU A 160 15.58 -0.72 -9.82
CA LEU A 160 14.88 0.56 -9.86
C LEU A 160 15.31 1.37 -8.63
N THR A 161 15.41 2.68 -8.77
CA THR A 161 15.83 3.59 -7.70
C THR A 161 14.72 4.57 -7.36
N ASP A 162 14.79 5.17 -6.17
CA ASP A 162 13.86 6.18 -5.69
C ASP A 162 12.37 5.77 -5.81
N VAL A 163 12.11 4.49 -5.54
CA VAL A 163 10.75 3.95 -5.62
C VAL A 163 9.89 4.54 -4.52
N ARG A 164 8.79 5.15 -4.91
CA ARG A 164 7.81 5.73 -4.01
C ARG A 164 6.40 5.30 -4.42
N MET A 165 5.68 4.72 -3.49
CA MET A 165 4.25 4.41 -3.63
C MET A 165 3.47 5.19 -2.59
N ARG A 166 2.41 5.87 -3.01
CA ARG A 166 1.52 6.62 -2.13
C ARG A 166 0.11 6.13 -2.31
N GLY A 167 -0.44 5.53 -1.25
CA GLY A 167 -1.86 5.20 -1.14
C GLY A 167 -2.60 6.31 -0.39
N LEU A 168 -3.78 6.64 -0.86
CA LEU A 168 -4.70 7.62 -0.24
C LEU A 168 -6.08 6.99 -0.16
N GLN A 169 -6.71 7.06 1.01
CA GLN A 169 -8.09 6.70 1.17
C GLN A 169 -8.86 7.89 1.75
N ARG A 170 -9.83 8.38 1.00
CA ARG A 170 -10.65 9.54 1.38
C ARG A 170 -12.08 9.12 1.60
N PRO A 171 -12.71 9.45 2.73
CA PRO A 171 -14.14 9.29 2.88
C PRO A 171 -14.86 10.21 1.87
N VAL A 172 -15.95 9.72 1.30
CA VAL A 172 -16.91 10.47 0.50
C VAL A 172 -18.29 10.41 1.18
N GLU A 173 -19.32 10.93 0.55
CA GLU A 173 -20.67 10.87 1.08
C GLU A 173 -21.15 9.42 1.29
N ASP A 174 -22.14 9.23 2.16
CA ASP A 174 -22.79 7.95 2.46
C ASP A 174 -21.87 6.83 3.00
N GLY A 175 -20.79 7.19 3.69
CA GLY A 175 -19.86 6.20 4.27
C GLY A 175 -18.94 5.51 3.26
N MET A 176 -19.05 5.85 2.00
CA MET A 176 -18.21 5.32 0.94
C MET A 176 -16.79 5.92 1.00
N VAL A 177 -15.85 5.25 0.34
CA VAL A 177 -14.46 5.73 0.24
C VAL A 177 -14.02 5.84 -1.23
N ARG A 178 -13.07 6.72 -1.46
CA ARG A 178 -12.30 6.78 -2.70
C ARG A 178 -10.84 6.48 -2.40
N ALA A 179 -10.27 5.54 -3.13
CA ALA A 179 -8.86 5.18 -3.03
C ALA A 179 -8.06 5.83 -4.18
N GLY A 180 -6.85 6.24 -3.89
CA GLY A 180 -5.87 6.71 -4.86
C GLY A 180 -4.56 5.98 -4.68
N LEU A 181 -3.90 5.65 -5.78
CA LEU A 181 -2.55 5.08 -5.82
C LEU A 181 -1.68 5.94 -6.73
N GLU A 182 -0.55 6.37 -6.21
CA GLU A 182 0.49 7.07 -6.94
C GLU A 182 1.80 6.29 -6.79
N ILE A 183 2.45 5.98 -7.89
CA ILE A 183 3.73 5.28 -7.93
C ILE A 183 4.69 6.16 -8.73
N GLU A 184 5.85 6.41 -8.18
CA GLU A 184 6.96 7.10 -8.82
C GLU A 184 8.19 6.20 -8.66
N LEU A 185 8.99 6.08 -9.70
CA LEU A 185 10.22 5.32 -9.68
C LEU A 185 11.18 5.83 -10.75
N SER A 186 12.45 5.55 -10.57
CA SER A 186 13.51 5.94 -11.51
C SER A 186 14.32 4.72 -11.94
N ASP A 187 14.77 4.75 -13.19
CA ASP A 187 15.75 3.82 -13.72
C ASP A 187 16.91 4.64 -14.31
N GLN A 188 18.15 4.22 -14.06
CA GLN A 188 19.34 4.97 -14.49
C GLN A 188 19.46 5.13 -16.01
N GLN A 189 18.85 4.23 -16.80
CA GLN A 189 18.92 4.22 -18.25
C GLN A 189 17.65 4.72 -18.93
N LEU A 190 16.50 4.46 -18.32
CA LEU A 190 15.18 4.72 -18.89
C LEU A 190 14.53 6.01 -18.37
N GLY A 191 15.14 6.64 -17.34
CA GLY A 191 14.61 7.85 -16.73
C GLY A 191 13.53 7.58 -15.68
N GLU A 192 12.56 8.47 -15.58
CA GLU A 192 11.49 8.40 -14.57
C GLU A 192 10.24 7.69 -15.12
N ALA A 193 9.53 7.00 -14.23
CA ALA A 193 8.21 6.48 -14.52
C ALA A 193 7.24 6.84 -13.39
N GLY A 194 5.99 7.10 -13.77
CA GLY A 194 4.94 7.49 -12.84
C GLY A 194 3.59 6.89 -13.21
N LEU A 195 2.86 6.45 -12.18
CA LEU A 195 1.49 5.97 -12.29
C LEU A 195 0.62 6.74 -11.30
N ARG A 196 -0.53 7.25 -11.76
CA ARG A 196 -1.58 7.76 -10.88
C ARG A 196 -2.92 7.13 -11.24
N LEU A 197 -3.50 6.47 -10.26
CA LEU A 197 -4.74 5.74 -10.40
C LEU A 197 -5.70 6.15 -9.27
N GLN A 198 -6.98 6.31 -9.59
CA GLN A 198 -8.05 6.53 -8.63
C GLN A 198 -9.16 5.49 -8.83
N ALA A 199 -9.79 5.10 -7.73
CA ALA A 199 -10.91 4.19 -7.74
C ALA A 199 -11.97 4.64 -6.72
N GLY A 200 -13.24 4.51 -7.04
CA GLY A 200 -14.38 4.80 -6.15
C GLY A 200 -15.53 5.54 -6.86
N PRO A 201 -16.62 5.79 -6.13
CA PRO A 201 -16.83 5.43 -4.72
C PRO A 201 -16.93 3.93 -4.51
N MET A 202 -16.56 3.44 -3.33
CA MET A 202 -16.64 2.03 -2.96
C MET A 202 -16.93 1.89 -1.46
N ASP A 203 -17.61 0.82 -1.09
CA ASP A 203 -17.81 0.46 0.31
C ASP A 203 -16.48 0.00 0.94
N PRO A 204 -16.07 0.55 2.09
CA PRO A 204 -14.84 0.15 2.77
C PRO A 204 -14.82 -1.33 3.17
N ASP A 205 -15.96 -1.93 3.51
CA ASP A 205 -16.03 -3.34 3.86
C ASP A 205 -15.79 -4.22 2.63
N GLN A 206 -16.33 -3.87 1.47
CA GLN A 206 -16.07 -4.57 0.22
C GLN A 206 -14.61 -4.45 -0.21
N LEU A 207 -13.99 -3.30 0.02
CA LEU A 207 -12.57 -3.12 -0.22
C LEU A 207 -11.73 -4.01 0.72
N ALA A 208 -12.11 -4.13 1.99
CA ALA A 208 -11.46 -5.03 2.94
C ALA A 208 -11.59 -6.50 2.51
N PHE A 209 -12.78 -6.94 2.09
CA PHE A 209 -13.00 -8.29 1.56
C PHE A 209 -12.18 -8.57 0.31
N LEU A 210 -12.04 -7.59 -0.59
CA LEU A 210 -11.18 -7.73 -1.76
C LEU A 210 -9.72 -7.98 -1.35
N PHE A 211 -9.18 -7.18 -0.43
CA PHE A 211 -7.80 -7.37 0.04
C PHE A 211 -7.62 -8.68 0.80
N GLN A 212 -8.59 -9.10 1.62
CA GLN A 212 -8.55 -10.39 2.29
C GLN A 212 -8.54 -11.54 1.28
N GLY A 213 -9.40 -11.50 0.28
CA GLY A 213 -9.44 -12.52 -0.78
C GLY A 213 -8.14 -12.56 -1.59
N LEU A 214 -7.54 -11.42 -1.91
CA LEU A 214 -6.25 -11.34 -2.60
C LEU A 214 -5.10 -11.90 -1.73
N GLY A 215 -5.10 -11.64 -0.41
CA GLY A 215 -4.15 -12.24 0.52
C GLY A 215 -4.28 -13.76 0.57
N GLN A 216 -5.50 -14.27 0.75
CA GLN A 216 -5.77 -15.72 0.74
C GLN A 216 -5.38 -16.39 -0.60
N LEU A 217 -5.58 -15.68 -1.72
CA LEU A 217 -5.18 -16.16 -3.04
C LEU A 217 -3.65 -16.28 -3.16
N ALA A 218 -2.92 -15.29 -2.63
CA ALA A 218 -1.45 -15.29 -2.62
C ALA A 218 -0.86 -16.44 -1.79
N ASP A 219 -1.54 -16.81 -0.68
CA ASP A 219 -1.12 -17.88 0.23
C ASP A 219 -1.63 -19.27 -0.20
N SER A 220 -2.52 -19.36 -1.20
CA SER A 220 -3.12 -20.60 -1.63
C SER A 220 -2.23 -21.40 -2.58
N THR A 221 -2.33 -22.73 -2.51
CA THR A 221 -1.66 -23.61 -3.47
C THR A 221 -2.46 -23.63 -4.78
N PRO A 222 -1.82 -23.43 -5.95
CA PRO A 222 -2.50 -23.47 -7.24
C PRO A 222 -3.31 -24.78 -7.45
N GLY A 223 -4.57 -24.65 -7.88
CA GLY A 223 -5.50 -25.75 -8.08
C GLY A 223 -6.15 -26.29 -6.81
N SER A 224 -5.92 -25.69 -5.64
CA SER A 224 -6.52 -26.10 -4.38
C SER A 224 -7.95 -25.57 -4.19
N MET A 225 -8.71 -26.19 -3.27
CA MET A 225 -10.03 -25.67 -2.88
C MET A 225 -9.92 -24.28 -2.23
N SER A 226 -8.83 -24.01 -1.50
CA SER A 226 -8.56 -22.69 -0.88
C SER A 226 -8.39 -21.60 -1.93
N GLU A 227 -7.68 -21.88 -3.03
CA GLU A 227 -7.59 -20.96 -4.17
C GLU A 227 -8.96 -20.65 -4.76
N GLY A 228 -9.78 -21.70 -4.98
CA GLY A 228 -11.15 -21.53 -5.49
C GLY A 228 -12.02 -20.66 -4.58
N MET A 229 -11.96 -20.84 -3.27
CA MET A 229 -12.68 -20.02 -2.29
C MET A 229 -12.17 -18.57 -2.26
N ALA A 230 -10.86 -18.38 -2.26
CA ALA A 230 -10.25 -17.04 -2.31
C ALA A 230 -10.65 -16.30 -3.60
N MET A 231 -10.63 -16.98 -4.74
CA MET A 231 -11.09 -16.43 -6.02
C MET A 231 -12.56 -16.02 -5.97
N MET A 232 -13.45 -16.85 -5.37
CA MET A 232 -14.86 -16.50 -5.20
C MET A 232 -15.04 -15.25 -4.33
N THR A 233 -14.26 -15.10 -3.25
CA THR A 233 -14.27 -13.91 -2.40
C THR A 233 -13.87 -12.66 -3.20
N VAL A 234 -12.79 -12.73 -3.95
CA VAL A 234 -12.32 -11.64 -4.83
C VAL A 234 -13.37 -11.26 -5.86
N VAL A 235 -13.95 -12.25 -6.56
CA VAL A 235 -14.95 -12.02 -7.60
C VAL A 235 -16.24 -11.45 -6.99
N GLY A 236 -16.67 -11.97 -5.83
CA GLY A 236 -17.87 -11.46 -5.13
C GLY A 236 -17.73 -10.01 -4.72
N ALA A 237 -16.63 -9.66 -4.03
CA ALA A 237 -16.35 -8.28 -3.64
C ALA A 237 -16.25 -7.34 -4.85
N TRP A 238 -15.62 -7.79 -5.93
CA TRP A 238 -15.54 -7.06 -7.18
C TRP A 238 -16.91 -6.80 -7.82
N GLN A 239 -17.78 -7.83 -7.88
CA GLN A 239 -19.13 -7.70 -8.44
C GLN A 239 -19.98 -6.72 -7.64
N GLU A 240 -19.90 -6.73 -6.32
CA GLU A 240 -20.63 -5.78 -5.47
C GLU A 240 -20.14 -4.35 -5.65
N MET A 241 -18.82 -4.14 -5.68
CA MET A 241 -18.26 -2.82 -6.00
C MET A 241 -18.68 -2.35 -7.40
N ALA A 242 -18.72 -3.25 -8.37
CA ALA A 242 -19.15 -2.96 -9.72
C ALA A 242 -20.62 -2.57 -9.77
N ALA A 243 -21.49 -3.29 -9.03
CA ALA A 243 -22.91 -2.95 -8.90
C ALA A 243 -23.13 -1.60 -8.21
N GLY A 244 -22.23 -1.22 -7.30
CA GLY A 244 -22.17 0.09 -6.64
C GLY A 244 -21.72 1.24 -7.54
N GLY A 245 -21.41 0.98 -8.82
CA GLY A 245 -20.99 2.02 -9.77
C GLY A 245 -19.53 2.44 -9.62
N LEU A 246 -18.65 1.50 -9.24
CA LEU A 246 -17.21 1.73 -9.15
C LEU A 246 -16.65 2.33 -10.46
N VAL A 247 -15.93 3.42 -10.32
CA VAL A 247 -15.15 4.04 -11.40
C VAL A 247 -13.68 3.87 -11.10
N ILE A 248 -12.91 3.33 -12.05
CA ILE A 248 -11.44 3.31 -12.00
C ILE A 248 -10.93 4.26 -13.08
N GLU A 249 -10.09 5.19 -12.67
CA GLU A 249 -9.50 6.20 -13.53
C GLU A 249 -7.98 6.12 -13.49
N LEU A 250 -7.37 5.80 -14.62
CA LEU A 250 -5.95 5.96 -14.86
C LEU A 250 -5.73 7.41 -15.30
N GLU A 251 -5.46 8.29 -14.33
CA GLU A 251 -5.22 9.70 -14.60
C GLU A 251 -3.96 9.89 -15.42
N HIS A 252 -2.93 9.10 -15.09
CA HIS A 252 -1.61 9.23 -15.67
C HIS A 252 -0.80 7.95 -15.49
N LEU A 253 -0.28 7.43 -16.59
CA LEU A 253 0.84 6.49 -16.63
C LEU A 253 1.87 7.08 -17.57
N GLN A 254 3.05 7.38 -17.04
CA GLN A 254 4.20 7.86 -17.79
C GLN A 254 5.34 6.86 -17.68
N LEU A 255 6.00 6.57 -18.78
CA LEU A 255 7.17 5.70 -18.86
C LEU A 255 8.24 6.44 -19.65
N GLY A 256 9.25 6.97 -18.95
CA GLY A 256 10.22 7.90 -19.53
C GLY A 256 9.56 9.23 -19.95
N ASP A 257 10.21 9.94 -20.84
CA ASP A 257 9.77 11.30 -21.25
C ASP A 257 8.59 11.28 -22.23
N ASP A 258 8.49 10.26 -23.06
CA ASP A 258 7.66 10.28 -24.26
C ASP A 258 6.42 9.38 -24.21
N THR A 259 6.39 8.37 -23.35
CA THR A 259 5.31 7.38 -23.33
C THR A 259 4.29 7.70 -22.26
N ARG A 260 3.03 7.87 -22.64
CA ARG A 260 1.95 8.23 -21.74
C ARG A 260 0.66 7.49 -22.08
N PHE A 261 -0.05 7.07 -21.00
CA PHE A 261 -1.38 6.48 -21.09
C PHE A 261 -2.33 7.17 -20.12
N ARG A 262 -3.62 7.19 -20.49
CA ARG A 262 -4.74 7.59 -19.64
C ARG A 262 -5.92 6.67 -19.93
N GLY A 263 -6.76 6.45 -18.93
CA GLY A 263 -7.91 5.59 -19.14
C GLY A 263 -8.97 5.76 -18.07
N ARG A 264 -10.15 5.28 -18.39
CA ARG A 264 -11.29 5.27 -17.47
C ARG A 264 -12.10 4.01 -17.70
N TRP A 265 -12.47 3.37 -16.62
CA TRP A 265 -13.38 2.25 -16.63
C TRP A 265 -14.50 2.50 -15.62
N ILE A 266 -15.75 2.29 -16.05
CA ILE A 266 -16.93 2.39 -15.20
C ILE A 266 -17.51 0.98 -15.13
N ALA A 267 -17.56 0.42 -13.93
CA ALA A 267 -18.12 -0.90 -13.71
C ALA A 267 -19.61 -0.94 -14.14
N GLY A 268 -20.00 -2.00 -14.80
CA GLY A 268 -21.35 -2.14 -15.37
C GLY A 268 -21.56 -1.44 -16.71
N GLN A 269 -20.62 -0.64 -17.20
CA GLN A 269 -20.62 -0.11 -18.57
C GLN A 269 -19.76 -0.97 -19.50
N ALA A 270 -20.11 -0.98 -20.78
CA ALA A 270 -19.70 -2.03 -21.69
C ALA A 270 -18.18 -2.13 -21.94
N GLN A 271 -17.42 -1.04 -21.89
CA GLN A 271 -15.98 -1.10 -22.22
C GLN A 271 -15.17 -0.02 -21.51
N PRO A 272 -13.95 -0.35 -21.01
CA PRO A 272 -13.00 0.65 -20.55
C PRO A 272 -12.53 1.51 -21.71
N VAL A 273 -12.19 2.77 -21.42
CA VAL A 273 -11.52 3.65 -22.39
C VAL A 273 -10.06 3.78 -21.98
N LEU A 274 -9.15 3.44 -22.86
CA LEU A 274 -7.71 3.59 -22.67
C LEU A 274 -7.10 4.24 -23.91
N VAL A 275 -6.35 5.31 -23.73
CA VAL A 275 -5.63 5.98 -24.81
C VAL A 275 -4.18 6.15 -24.40
N GLY A 276 -3.27 6.00 -25.37
CA GLY A 276 -1.85 6.12 -25.13
C GLY A 276 -1.11 6.62 -26.38
N SER A 277 0.06 7.17 -26.15
CA SER A 277 0.99 7.57 -27.20
C SER A 277 2.42 7.55 -26.67
N GLY A 278 3.39 7.39 -27.57
CA GLY A 278 4.79 7.42 -27.18
C GLY A 278 5.72 6.77 -28.19
N GLN A 279 6.90 6.40 -27.72
CA GLN A 279 7.88 5.65 -28.48
C GLN A 279 7.78 4.16 -28.12
N ILE A 280 7.65 3.31 -29.15
CA ILE A 280 7.48 1.87 -28.95
C ILE A 280 8.72 1.23 -28.30
N ASP A 281 9.91 1.72 -28.63
CA ASP A 281 11.16 1.23 -28.09
C ASP A 281 11.31 1.58 -26.59
N GLY A 282 10.91 2.81 -26.22
CA GLY A 282 10.86 3.24 -24.82
C GLY A 282 9.85 2.43 -24.00
N LEU A 283 8.65 2.21 -24.54
CA LEU A 283 7.64 1.36 -23.92
C LEU A 283 8.15 -0.07 -23.75
N ALA A 284 8.79 -0.64 -24.79
CA ALA A 284 9.35 -1.98 -24.76
C ALA A 284 10.43 -2.12 -23.67
N ALA A 285 11.34 -1.16 -23.58
CA ALA A 285 12.39 -1.15 -22.58
C ALA A 285 11.83 -1.09 -21.15
N TRP A 286 10.82 -0.24 -20.89
CA TRP A 286 10.15 -0.15 -19.61
C TRP A 286 9.38 -1.44 -19.25
N LEU A 287 8.62 -2.00 -20.20
CA LEU A 287 7.88 -3.25 -19.94
C LEU A 287 8.82 -4.44 -19.71
N GLN A 288 9.96 -4.50 -20.39
CA GLN A 288 11.03 -5.47 -20.08
C GLN A 288 11.51 -5.34 -18.64
N ARG A 289 11.59 -4.12 -18.11
CA ARG A 289 12.05 -3.84 -16.76
C ARG A 289 11.03 -4.26 -15.71
N LEU A 290 9.75 -4.01 -15.98
CA LEU A 290 8.66 -4.20 -15.02
C LEU A 290 8.04 -5.61 -15.07
N LEU A 291 7.98 -6.22 -16.25
CA LEU A 291 7.25 -7.48 -16.46
C LEU A 291 8.19 -8.66 -16.77
N PRO A 292 8.06 -9.78 -16.06
CA PRO A 292 8.92 -10.96 -16.26
C PRO A 292 8.69 -11.67 -17.61
N GLY A 293 7.53 -11.49 -18.24
CA GLY A 293 7.17 -12.20 -19.49
C GLY A 293 7.60 -11.52 -20.77
N VAL A 294 8.20 -10.32 -20.73
CA VAL A 294 8.65 -9.60 -21.92
C VAL A 294 10.03 -10.10 -22.33
N PRO A 295 10.24 -10.50 -23.62
CA PRO A 295 11.51 -11.00 -24.11
C PRO A 295 12.67 -10.03 -23.85
N ALA A 296 13.88 -10.57 -23.61
CA ALA A 296 15.06 -9.76 -23.33
C ALA A 296 15.62 -9.06 -24.60
N GLY A 297 15.35 -9.61 -25.80
CA GLY A 297 15.77 -9.01 -27.07
C GLY A 297 14.93 -7.78 -27.43
N THR A 298 15.59 -6.69 -27.82
CA THR A 298 14.88 -5.42 -28.11
C THR A 298 13.86 -5.56 -29.26
N ASP A 299 14.23 -6.26 -30.36
CA ASP A 299 13.33 -6.44 -31.49
C ASP A 299 12.17 -7.40 -31.17
N GLU A 300 12.42 -8.47 -30.42
CA GLU A 300 11.39 -9.40 -29.95
C GLU A 300 10.41 -8.73 -28.98
N ALA A 301 10.91 -7.94 -28.05
CA ALA A 301 10.08 -7.17 -27.13
C ALA A 301 9.19 -6.17 -27.87
N ARG A 302 9.77 -5.44 -28.83
CA ARG A 302 9.04 -4.51 -29.68
C ARG A 302 7.92 -5.21 -30.46
N GLN A 303 8.20 -6.34 -31.08
CA GLN A 303 7.21 -7.14 -31.82
C GLN A 303 6.11 -7.65 -30.87
N THR A 304 6.48 -8.19 -29.73
CA THR A 304 5.54 -8.71 -28.74
C THR A 304 4.60 -7.62 -28.24
N ILE A 305 5.12 -6.44 -27.89
CA ILE A 305 4.33 -5.33 -27.38
C ILE A 305 3.45 -4.72 -28.47
N THR A 306 3.96 -4.61 -29.69
CA THR A 306 3.17 -4.15 -30.82
C THR A 306 1.98 -5.10 -31.08
N ALA A 307 2.21 -6.41 -31.04
CA ALA A 307 1.16 -7.41 -31.16
C ALA A 307 0.13 -7.30 -30.02
N TRP A 308 0.57 -7.19 -28.76
CA TRP A 308 -0.35 -7.03 -27.62
C TRP A 308 -1.23 -5.77 -27.74
N LEU A 309 -0.64 -4.63 -28.12
CA LEU A 309 -1.42 -3.40 -28.30
C LEU A 309 -2.40 -3.52 -29.47
N ALA A 310 -2.00 -4.15 -30.58
CA ALA A 310 -2.87 -4.37 -31.72
C ALA A 310 -4.04 -5.33 -31.42
N ASP A 311 -3.78 -6.36 -30.60
CA ASP A 311 -4.81 -7.30 -30.15
C ASP A 311 -5.79 -6.65 -29.16
N LEU A 312 -5.31 -5.72 -28.32
CA LEU A 312 -6.12 -5.02 -27.36
C LEU A 312 -7.00 -3.93 -27.97
N GLY A 313 -6.50 -3.20 -28.97
CA GLY A 313 -7.22 -2.04 -29.51
C GLY A 313 -6.67 -1.55 -30.85
N ARG A 314 -7.04 -0.32 -31.19
CA ARG A 314 -6.51 0.31 -32.41
C ARG A 314 -5.11 0.85 -32.15
N LEU A 315 -4.14 0.34 -32.87
CA LEU A 315 -2.76 0.79 -32.85
C LEU A 315 -2.41 1.46 -34.20
N GLU A 316 -1.96 2.71 -34.14
CA GLU A 316 -1.35 3.43 -35.26
C GLU A 316 0.14 3.59 -34.93
N ALA A 317 1.00 2.95 -35.71
CA ALA A 317 2.45 3.02 -35.53
C ALA A 317 3.10 3.61 -36.79
N GLU A 318 3.83 4.72 -36.62
CA GLU A 318 4.65 5.33 -37.65
C GLU A 318 6.11 5.37 -37.17
N GLN A 319 6.99 4.66 -37.87
CA GLN A 319 8.41 4.51 -37.50
C GLN A 319 8.59 3.97 -36.08
N SER A 320 9.00 4.82 -35.12
CA SER A 320 9.16 4.47 -33.71
C SER A 320 8.04 4.99 -32.79
N GLN A 321 7.14 5.82 -33.32
CA GLN A 321 6.03 6.40 -32.56
C GLN A 321 4.78 5.53 -32.67
N PHE A 322 3.99 5.49 -31.59
CA PHE A 322 2.69 4.83 -31.60
C PHE A 322 1.59 5.73 -31.02
N ARG A 323 0.38 5.49 -31.49
CA ARG A 323 -0.87 5.95 -30.88
C ARG A 323 -1.77 4.74 -30.66
N PHE A 324 -2.34 4.64 -29.50
CA PHE A 324 -3.20 3.54 -29.09
C PHE A 324 -4.53 4.06 -28.57
N SER A 325 -5.63 3.40 -28.95
CA SER A 325 -6.94 3.66 -28.39
C SER A 325 -7.73 2.37 -28.19
N TYR A 326 -8.42 2.28 -27.07
CA TYR A 326 -9.39 1.24 -26.76
C TYR A 326 -10.65 1.88 -26.13
N PRO A 327 -11.88 1.62 -26.60
CA PRO A 327 -12.19 0.87 -27.82
C PRO A 327 -11.68 1.58 -29.09
N PRO A 328 -11.57 0.86 -30.22
CA PRO A 328 -10.98 1.40 -31.46
C PRO A 328 -11.67 2.65 -32.02
N GLU A 329 -12.90 2.91 -31.62
CA GLU A 329 -13.74 4.02 -32.08
C GLU A 329 -13.58 5.30 -31.23
N SER A 330 -12.87 5.23 -30.11
CA SER A 330 -12.65 6.40 -29.25
C SER A 330 -11.63 7.33 -29.89
N ASP A 331 -12.05 8.54 -30.27
CA ASP A 331 -11.12 9.59 -30.69
C ASP A 331 -10.20 9.95 -29.50
N PRO A 332 -8.88 9.92 -29.69
CA PRO A 332 -7.98 10.33 -28.61
C PRO A 332 -8.23 11.81 -28.28
N PRO A 333 -8.29 12.18 -27.01
CA PRO A 333 -8.45 13.58 -26.62
C PRO A 333 -7.32 14.39 -27.26
N ARG A 334 -7.67 15.47 -28.00
CA ARG A 334 -6.68 16.37 -28.57
C ARG A 334 -5.79 16.93 -27.47
N PRO A 335 -4.48 16.95 -27.65
CA PRO A 335 -3.59 17.54 -26.68
C PRO A 335 -4.01 19.01 -26.47
N SER A 336 -4.31 19.37 -25.22
CA SER A 336 -4.47 20.77 -24.84
C SER A 336 -3.16 21.50 -25.17
N ARG A 337 -3.26 22.49 -26.02
CA ARG A 337 -2.16 23.40 -26.38
C ARG A 337 -1.71 24.21 -25.20
#